data_60d7f2727d08b1250539a2819b21f988
#
_entry.id   60d7f2727d08b1250539a2819b21f988
#
_cell.length_a   1.000
_cell.length_b   1.000
_cell.length_c   1.000
_cell.angle_alpha   90.00
_cell.angle_beta   90.00
_cell.angle_gamma   90.00
#
_symmetry.space_group_name_H-M   'P 1'
#
loop_
_entity.id
_entity.type
_entity.pdbx_description
1 polymer ?
#
loop_
_entity_poly.entity_id
_entity_poly.type
_entity_poly.pdbx_seq_one_letter_code
_entity_poly.pdbx_strand_id
1 'polypeptide(L)'
;AYFKIHKFNSVSSFTNSRLWQQCNFKYKYFAKVDYKSCFNSIYTHTYKWIIERNTVDSKEAKNSNLFIIIDRVLQNINGKSSNGVIVGPEFSRMIAEILLQHIDKEILENLQIKGLSMPKDFRVFRYVDDIYIFANTPIITEAIVKTIVSTAQKYLLHLNELKYYTAETPV
;
A
#
# COMPACT_ATOMS: atom_id res chain seq x y z
N ALA A 1 -7.25 -5.52 6.57
CA ALA A 1 -6.48 -4.62 5.72
C ALA A 1 -6.81 -3.16 6.05
N TYR A 2 -5.79 -2.30 6.03
CA TYR A 2 -5.95 -0.91 6.49
C TYR A 2 -6.59 -0.03 5.41
N PHE A 3 -6.11 -0.10 4.19
CA PHE A 3 -6.58 0.73 3.07
C PHE A 3 -7.34 -0.05 2.00
N LYS A 4 -7.25 -1.38 1.99
CA LYS A 4 -7.85 -2.22 0.98
C LYS A 4 -9.37 -2.07 0.90
N ILE A 5 -9.89 -1.99 -0.31
CA ILE A 5 -11.31 -1.93 -0.61
C ILE A 5 -11.89 -3.36 -0.61
N HIS A 6 -12.33 -3.85 0.55
CA HIS A 6 -12.77 -5.24 0.72
C HIS A 6 -14.12 -5.60 0.10
N LYS A 7 -15.01 -4.61 -0.03
CA LYS A 7 -16.41 -4.84 -0.41
C LYS A 7 -16.67 -4.69 -1.92
N PHE A 8 -15.63 -4.33 -2.68
CA PHE A 8 -15.79 -3.99 -4.09
C PHE A 8 -14.89 -4.85 -4.96
N ASN A 9 -15.48 -5.46 -5.99
CA ASN A 9 -14.79 -6.34 -6.90
C ASN A 9 -13.99 -5.60 -7.99
N SER A 10 -14.26 -4.30 -8.15
CA SER A 10 -13.59 -3.44 -9.12
C SER A 10 -13.54 -1.99 -8.65
N VAL A 11 -12.65 -1.20 -9.26
CA VAL A 11 -12.58 0.25 -9.04
C VAL A 11 -13.89 0.92 -9.42
N SER A 12 -14.51 0.53 -10.54
CA SER A 12 -15.79 1.07 -10.98
C SER A 12 -16.91 0.83 -9.97
N SER A 13 -16.99 -0.36 -9.37
CA SER A 13 -17.99 -0.62 -8.32
C SER A 13 -17.74 0.20 -7.05
N PHE A 14 -16.48 0.52 -6.77
CA PHE A 14 -16.11 1.39 -5.65
C PHE A 14 -16.48 2.86 -5.92
N THR A 15 -16.10 3.40 -7.08
CA THR A 15 -16.37 4.80 -7.43
C THR A 15 -17.87 5.10 -7.58
N ASN A 16 -18.68 4.10 -7.93
CA ASN A 16 -20.14 4.20 -7.96
C ASN A 16 -20.81 3.93 -6.60
N SER A 17 -20.05 3.69 -5.55
CA SER A 17 -20.60 3.30 -4.25
C SER A 17 -21.04 4.51 -3.41
N ARG A 18 -21.97 4.25 -2.48
CA ARG A 18 -22.35 5.21 -1.45
C ARG A 18 -21.16 5.68 -0.61
N LEU A 19 -20.15 4.82 -0.41
CA LEU A 19 -18.95 5.16 0.35
C LEU A 19 -18.12 6.23 -0.36
N TRP A 20 -17.97 6.12 -1.68
CA TRP A 20 -17.30 7.14 -2.49
C TRP A 20 -18.02 8.47 -2.42
N GLN A 21 -19.34 8.46 -2.61
CA GLN A 21 -20.17 9.66 -2.49
C GLN A 21 -20.03 10.32 -1.12
N GLN A 22 -20.10 9.53 -0.03
CA GLN A 22 -19.88 10.04 1.32
C GLN A 22 -18.52 10.71 1.50
N CYS A 23 -17.45 10.18 0.89
CA CYS A 23 -16.13 10.79 0.94
C CYS A 23 -16.11 12.12 0.16
N ASN A 24 -16.72 12.17 -1.02
CA ASN A 24 -16.85 13.39 -1.81
C ASN A 24 -17.60 14.52 -1.08
N PHE A 25 -18.60 14.20 -0.27
CA PHE A 25 -19.31 15.20 0.53
C PHE A 25 -18.56 15.60 1.79
N LYS A 26 -17.80 14.66 2.38
CA LYS A 26 -17.15 14.89 3.67
C LYS A 26 -15.83 15.65 3.55
N TYR A 27 -15.03 15.33 2.55
CA TYR A 27 -13.68 15.88 2.37
C TYR A 27 -13.66 16.84 1.18
N LYS A 28 -12.76 17.84 1.25
CA LYS A 28 -12.69 18.89 0.22
C LYS A 28 -11.65 18.61 -0.87
N TYR A 29 -10.68 17.74 -0.58
CA TYR A 29 -9.57 17.46 -1.47
C TYR A 29 -9.44 15.98 -1.73
N PHE A 30 -9.10 15.67 -2.97
CA PHE A 30 -8.86 14.32 -3.46
C PHE A 30 -7.48 14.25 -4.09
N ALA A 31 -6.79 13.12 -3.88
CA ALA A 31 -5.61 12.77 -4.65
C ALA A 31 -5.65 11.29 -5.03
N LYS A 32 -5.13 11.00 -6.22
CA LYS A 32 -4.87 9.64 -6.68
C LYS A 32 -3.38 9.48 -6.94
N VAL A 33 -2.79 8.41 -6.41
CA VAL A 33 -1.41 7.99 -6.67
C VAL A 33 -1.38 6.49 -6.93
N ASP A 34 -0.37 6.00 -7.64
CA ASP A 34 -0.14 4.56 -7.80
C ASP A 34 1.33 4.20 -7.61
N TYR A 35 1.59 2.93 -7.29
CA TYR A 35 2.96 2.41 -7.25
C TYR A 35 3.45 2.11 -8.66
N LYS A 36 4.61 2.67 -9.03
CA LYS A 36 5.23 2.44 -10.33
C LYS A 36 5.63 0.97 -10.48
N SER A 37 5.06 0.29 -11.48
CA SER A 37 5.39 -1.10 -11.80
C SER A 37 5.37 -2.01 -10.56
N CYS A 38 4.35 -1.89 -9.70
CA CYS A 38 4.28 -2.46 -8.35
C CYS A 38 4.85 -3.89 -8.28
N PHE A 39 4.29 -4.84 -9.04
CA PHE A 39 4.71 -6.25 -9.01
C PHE A 39 6.16 -6.46 -9.44
N ASN A 40 6.61 -5.76 -10.48
CA ASN A 40 7.98 -5.87 -10.99
C ASN A 40 9.00 -5.22 -10.04
N SER A 41 8.54 -4.31 -9.17
CA SER A 41 9.39 -3.59 -8.21
C SER A 41 9.46 -4.27 -6.85
N ILE A 42 8.63 -5.27 -6.55
CA ILE A 42 8.70 -6.00 -5.28
C ILE A 42 10.01 -6.75 -5.19
N TYR A 43 10.82 -6.39 -4.20
CA TYR A 43 12.03 -7.13 -3.86
C TYR A 43 11.69 -8.24 -2.87
N THR A 44 11.92 -9.51 -3.24
CA THR A 44 11.39 -10.64 -2.45
C THR A 44 11.94 -10.71 -1.03
N HIS A 45 13.16 -10.22 -0.79
CA HIS A 45 13.74 -10.16 0.54
C HIS A 45 13.07 -9.15 1.49
N THR A 46 12.20 -8.25 0.98
CA THR A 46 11.42 -7.34 1.83
C THR A 46 10.52 -8.08 2.81
N TYR A 47 10.09 -9.32 2.48
CA TYR A 47 9.32 -10.16 3.39
C TYR A 47 10.10 -10.53 4.66
N LYS A 48 11.42 -10.71 4.57
CA LYS A 48 12.30 -10.91 5.74
C LYS A 48 12.33 -9.67 6.63
N TRP A 49 12.38 -8.48 6.02
CA TRP A 49 12.41 -7.22 6.77
C TRP A 49 11.15 -6.98 7.60
N ILE A 50 10.00 -7.47 7.15
CA ILE A 50 8.75 -7.42 7.91
C ILE A 50 8.88 -8.17 9.24
N ILE A 51 9.58 -9.32 9.24
CA ILE A 51 9.75 -10.16 10.43
C ILE A 51 10.78 -9.56 11.38
N GLU A 52 11.93 -9.15 10.85
CA GLU A 52 13.04 -8.64 11.65
C GLU A 52 12.65 -7.39 12.45
N ARG A 53 11.67 -6.62 11.96
CA ARG A 53 11.12 -5.47 12.68
C ARG A 53 10.13 -5.83 13.79
N ASN A 54 9.51 -7.00 13.70
CA ASN A 54 8.49 -7.45 14.68
C ASN A 54 9.03 -8.43 15.74
N THR A 55 10.27 -8.92 15.59
CA THR A 55 10.86 -9.86 16.54
C THR A 55 12.16 -9.31 17.11
N VAL A 56 12.11 -8.89 18.35
CA VAL A 56 13.28 -8.59 19.20
C VAL A 56 14.15 -9.85 19.39
N ASP A 57 13.63 -11.03 19.08
CA ASP A 57 14.25 -12.36 19.19
C ASP A 57 14.66 -12.96 17.84
N SER A 58 15.18 -12.16 16.91
CA SER A 58 15.61 -12.63 15.57
C SER A 58 16.84 -13.59 15.58
N LYS A 59 17.34 -13.99 16.73
CA LYS A 59 18.47 -14.95 16.83
C LYS A 59 18.09 -16.41 16.56
N GLU A 60 16.81 -16.75 16.48
CA GLU A 60 16.32 -18.10 16.21
C GLU A 60 15.34 -18.19 15.03
N ALA A 61 15.48 -17.37 14.01
CA ALA A 61 14.69 -17.53 12.78
C ALA A 61 15.05 -18.89 12.13
N LYS A 62 14.39 -19.95 12.61
CA LYS A 62 14.44 -21.28 11.98
C LYS A 62 14.06 -21.15 10.52
N ASN A 63 14.73 -21.93 9.65
CA ASN A 63 14.48 -22.02 8.20
C ASN A 63 13.01 -22.37 7.81
N SER A 64 12.10 -22.51 8.75
CA SER A 64 10.67 -22.82 8.61
C SER A 64 9.74 -21.61 8.73
N ASN A 65 10.26 -20.38 8.86
CA ASN A 65 9.39 -19.21 8.91
C ASN A 65 8.69 -19.01 7.56
N LEU A 66 7.38 -18.78 7.60
CA LEU A 66 6.51 -18.61 6.43
C LEU A 66 7.08 -17.60 5.41
N PHE A 67 7.66 -16.49 5.86
CA PHE A 67 8.18 -15.46 4.98
C PHE A 67 9.49 -15.86 4.30
N ILE A 68 10.33 -16.69 4.92
CA ILE A 68 11.50 -17.29 4.29
C ILE A 68 11.07 -18.27 3.20
N ILE A 69 10.01 -19.02 3.46
CA ILE A 69 9.40 -19.93 2.47
C ILE A 69 8.84 -19.12 1.30
N ILE A 70 8.09 -18.06 1.57
CA ILE A 70 7.54 -17.16 0.55
C ILE A 70 8.66 -16.58 -0.32
N ASP A 71 9.72 -16.01 0.27
CA ASP A 71 10.86 -15.46 -0.45
C ASP A 71 11.47 -16.52 -1.38
N ARG A 72 11.73 -17.72 -0.88
CA ARG A 72 12.30 -18.83 -1.66
C ARG A 72 11.38 -19.29 -2.79
N VAL A 73 10.06 -19.38 -2.54
CA VAL A 73 9.06 -19.77 -3.55
C VAL A 73 9.01 -18.71 -4.64
N LEU A 74 8.94 -17.43 -4.29
CA LEU A 74 8.92 -16.33 -5.26
C LEU A 74 10.16 -16.32 -6.14
N GLN A 75 11.36 -16.48 -5.57
CA GLN A 75 12.61 -16.57 -6.33
C GLN A 75 12.60 -17.77 -7.28
N ASN A 76 12.16 -18.94 -6.83
CA ASN A 76 12.13 -20.15 -7.67
C ASN A 76 11.18 -20.00 -8.86
N ILE A 77 9.99 -19.39 -8.64
CA ILE A 77 9.01 -19.13 -9.70
C ILE A 77 9.55 -18.09 -10.68
N ASN A 78 10.32 -17.11 -10.21
CA ASN A 78 10.87 -16.00 -11.00
C ASN A 78 12.31 -16.28 -11.53
N GLY A 79 12.60 -17.52 -11.87
CA GLY A 79 13.90 -17.90 -12.47
C GLY A 79 15.09 -17.60 -11.55
N LYS A 80 14.93 -17.72 -10.23
CA LYS A 80 15.88 -17.39 -9.16
C LYS A 80 16.19 -15.88 -9.04
N SER A 81 15.39 -15.02 -9.65
CA SER A 81 15.48 -13.57 -9.46
C SER A 81 14.83 -13.15 -8.15
N SER A 82 15.51 -12.28 -7.39
CA SER A 82 14.97 -11.63 -6.20
C SER A 82 14.18 -10.35 -6.53
N ASN A 83 14.21 -9.89 -7.78
CA ASN A 83 13.53 -8.68 -8.23
C ASN A 83 12.27 -9.04 -9.01
N GLY A 84 11.17 -8.48 -8.58
CA GLY A 84 9.86 -8.68 -9.19
C GLY A 84 9.14 -9.94 -8.73
N VAL A 85 7.84 -9.88 -8.86
CA VAL A 85 6.91 -11.00 -8.68
C VAL A 85 6.17 -11.18 -10.00
N ILE A 86 6.04 -12.42 -10.47
CA ILE A 86 5.40 -12.72 -11.75
C ILE A 86 3.97 -12.19 -11.74
N VAL A 87 3.65 -11.38 -12.75
CA VAL A 87 2.29 -10.86 -12.96
C VAL A 87 1.41 -11.94 -13.58
N GLY A 88 0.19 -12.07 -13.07
CA GLY A 88 -0.82 -12.99 -13.59
C GLY A 88 -1.35 -14.00 -12.58
N PRO A 89 -0.49 -14.81 -11.92
CA PRO A 89 -0.98 -15.76 -10.93
C PRO A 89 -1.65 -15.07 -9.73
N GLU A 90 -2.80 -15.56 -9.29
CA GLU A 90 -3.49 -15.05 -8.08
C GLU A 90 -2.61 -15.15 -6.83
N PHE A 91 -1.75 -16.16 -6.76
CA PHE A 91 -0.76 -16.31 -5.69
C PHE A 91 0.16 -15.07 -5.58
N SER A 92 0.67 -14.57 -6.71
CA SER A 92 1.50 -13.35 -6.74
C SER A 92 0.77 -12.14 -6.18
N ARG A 93 -0.52 -12.00 -6.53
CA ARG A 93 -1.38 -10.94 -6.01
C ARG A 93 -1.60 -11.06 -4.51
N MET A 94 -1.83 -12.27 -4.01
CA MET A 94 -1.99 -12.51 -2.56
C MET A 94 -0.73 -12.16 -1.78
N ILE A 95 0.42 -12.56 -2.29
CA ILE A 95 1.71 -12.29 -1.63
C ILE A 95 2.04 -10.79 -1.68
N ALA A 96 1.87 -10.12 -2.82
CA ALA A 96 2.03 -8.68 -2.93
C ALA A 96 1.13 -7.93 -1.93
N GLU A 97 -0.12 -8.39 -1.76
CA GLU A 97 -1.07 -7.79 -0.82
C GLU A 97 -0.58 -7.89 0.64
N ILE A 98 0.12 -8.94 1.04
CA ILE A 98 0.72 -9.06 2.39
C ILE A 98 1.73 -7.94 2.63
N LEU A 99 2.63 -7.68 1.68
CA LEU A 99 3.60 -6.60 1.76
C LEU A 99 2.90 -5.24 1.79
N LEU A 100 1.98 -5.00 0.86
CA LEU A 100 1.26 -3.73 0.75
C LEU A 100 0.43 -3.43 2.00
N GLN A 101 -0.19 -4.43 2.63
CA GLN A 101 -0.90 -4.24 3.91
C GLN A 101 0.04 -3.87 5.06
N HIS A 102 1.24 -4.39 5.07
CA HIS A 102 2.25 -4.00 6.04
C HIS A 102 2.66 -2.54 5.85
N ILE A 103 2.89 -2.13 4.60
CA ILE A 103 3.18 -0.73 4.24
C ILE A 103 2.01 0.19 4.63
N ASP A 104 0.76 -0.20 4.31
CA ASP A 104 -0.44 0.56 4.69
C ASP A 104 -0.50 0.80 6.21
N LYS A 105 -0.19 -0.22 7.00
CA LYS A 105 -0.15 -0.12 8.47
C LYS A 105 0.90 0.90 8.92
N GLU A 106 2.12 0.79 8.41
CA GLU A 106 3.21 1.70 8.77
C GLU A 106 2.91 3.16 8.37
N ILE A 107 2.29 3.37 7.19
CA ILE A 107 1.82 4.69 6.76
C ILE A 107 0.82 5.26 7.77
N LEU A 108 -0.17 4.47 8.18
CA LEU A 108 -1.19 4.91 9.13
C LEU A 108 -0.58 5.27 10.49
N GLU A 109 0.34 4.46 11.00
CA GLU A 109 1.06 4.71 12.25
C GLU A 109 1.89 6.00 12.16
N ASN A 110 2.61 6.21 11.06
CA ASN A 110 3.37 7.44 10.84
C ASN A 110 2.49 8.70 10.74
N LEU A 111 1.29 8.59 10.15
CA LEU A 111 0.32 9.68 10.10
C LEU A 111 -0.27 9.98 11.48
N GLN A 112 -0.54 8.96 12.29
CA GLN A 112 -1.00 9.13 13.67
C GLN A 112 0.03 9.84 14.55
N ILE A 113 1.32 9.50 14.39
CA ILE A 113 2.43 10.21 15.08
C ILE A 113 2.46 11.69 14.71
N LYS A 114 2.08 12.04 13.47
CA LYS A 114 1.95 13.43 12.99
C LYS A 114 0.66 14.13 13.46
N GLY A 115 -0.15 13.46 14.28
CA GLY A 115 -1.43 14.01 14.78
C GLY A 115 -2.60 13.92 13.80
N LEU A 116 -2.44 13.19 12.68
CA LEU A 116 -3.50 13.00 11.69
C LEU A 116 -4.24 11.68 11.95
N SER A 117 -5.56 11.73 11.96
CA SER A 117 -6.41 10.57 12.29
C SER A 117 -7.45 10.28 11.21
N MET A 118 -7.64 9.01 10.91
CA MET A 118 -8.70 8.51 10.04
C MET A 118 -9.87 8.01 10.89
N PRO A 119 -11.12 8.37 10.61
CA PRO A 119 -11.64 9.12 9.44
C PRO A 119 -11.90 10.61 9.72
N LYS A 120 -11.25 11.22 10.71
CA LYS A 120 -11.49 12.62 11.09
C LYS A 120 -10.90 13.60 10.06
N ASP A 121 -9.62 13.45 9.78
CA ASP A 121 -8.83 14.40 8.97
C ASP A 121 -8.73 13.96 7.52
N PHE A 122 -8.74 12.64 7.28
CA PHE A 122 -8.59 12.05 5.95
C PHE A 122 -9.22 10.65 5.86
N ARG A 123 -9.28 10.12 4.64
CA ARG A 123 -9.55 8.72 4.35
C ARG A 123 -8.72 8.24 3.18
N VAL A 124 -8.14 7.06 3.30
CA VAL A 124 -7.33 6.43 2.25
C VAL A 124 -7.93 5.09 1.88
N PHE A 125 -7.96 4.80 0.59
CA PHE A 125 -8.35 3.51 0.03
C PHE A 125 -7.27 3.04 -0.92
N ARG A 126 -7.05 1.73 -0.99
CA ARG A 126 -6.14 1.12 -1.95
C ARG A 126 -6.80 -0.04 -2.69
N TYR A 127 -6.64 -0.04 -3.99
CA TYR A 127 -6.99 -1.13 -4.87
C TYR A 127 -5.75 -1.57 -5.64
N VAL A 128 -5.15 -2.67 -5.18
CA VAL A 128 -3.85 -3.18 -5.65
C VAL A 128 -2.77 -2.11 -5.48
N ASP A 129 -2.35 -1.46 -6.55
CA ASP A 129 -1.34 -0.38 -6.62
C ASP A 129 -1.93 1.03 -6.62
N ASP A 130 -3.20 1.18 -6.98
CA ASP A 130 -3.92 2.46 -6.97
C ASP A 130 -4.31 2.88 -5.54
N ILE A 131 -3.95 4.11 -5.14
CA ILE A 131 -4.26 4.70 -3.84
C ILE A 131 -5.12 5.95 -4.04
N TYR A 132 -6.26 5.99 -3.36
CA TYR A 132 -7.25 7.07 -3.38
C TYR A 132 -7.26 7.75 -2.02
N ILE A 133 -6.99 9.05 -2.00
CA ILE A 133 -6.83 9.87 -0.79
C ILE A 133 -7.92 10.93 -0.79
N PHE A 134 -8.70 10.99 0.27
CA PHE A 134 -9.63 12.08 0.56
C PHE A 134 -9.16 12.80 1.82
N ALA A 135 -9.05 14.12 1.80
CA ALA A 135 -8.56 14.90 2.94
C ALA A 135 -9.28 16.25 3.08
N ASN A 136 -9.23 16.82 4.28
CA ASN A 136 -9.90 18.08 4.59
C ASN A 136 -9.16 19.29 3.99
N THR A 137 -7.84 19.21 3.80
CA THR A 137 -7.02 20.31 3.30
C THR A 137 -5.93 19.79 2.36
N PRO A 138 -5.41 20.66 1.45
CA PRO A 138 -4.29 20.29 0.58
C PRO A 138 -3.02 19.96 1.36
N ILE A 139 -2.79 20.63 2.49
CA ILE A 139 -1.65 20.37 3.38
C ILE A 139 -1.68 18.95 3.94
N ILE A 140 -2.86 18.47 4.34
CA ILE A 140 -3.05 17.09 4.81
C ILE A 140 -2.82 16.12 3.65
N THR A 141 -3.35 16.41 2.45
CA THR A 141 -3.12 15.59 1.27
C THR A 141 -1.63 15.45 0.96
N GLU A 142 -0.89 16.55 0.97
CA GLU A 142 0.56 16.55 0.74
C GLU A 142 1.32 15.77 1.83
N ALA A 143 0.94 15.95 3.10
CA ALA A 143 1.54 15.21 4.21
C ALA A 143 1.32 13.69 4.08
N ILE A 144 0.13 13.27 3.62
CA ILE A 144 -0.18 11.86 3.36
C ILE A 144 0.69 11.34 2.21
N VAL A 145 0.74 12.04 1.08
CA VAL A 145 1.54 11.63 -0.09
C VAL A 145 3.02 11.52 0.28
N LYS A 146 3.59 12.50 0.98
CA LYS A 146 4.98 12.46 1.48
C LYS A 146 5.22 11.25 2.40
N THR A 147 4.25 10.92 3.25
CA THR A 147 4.35 9.76 4.14
C THR A 147 4.29 8.45 3.36
N ILE A 148 3.43 8.35 2.35
CA ILE A 148 3.38 7.19 1.45
C ILE A 148 4.73 7.01 0.74
N VAL A 149 5.28 8.08 0.13
CA VAL A 149 6.58 8.05 -0.55
C VAL A 149 7.68 7.56 0.39
N SER A 150 7.84 8.20 1.54
CA SER A 150 8.93 7.88 2.48
C SER A 150 8.82 6.47 3.07
N THR A 151 7.59 5.99 3.29
CA THR A 151 7.37 4.63 3.79
C THR A 151 7.60 3.59 2.70
N ALA A 152 7.06 3.80 1.49
CA ALA A 152 7.22 2.88 0.37
C ALA A 152 8.68 2.71 -0.05
N GLN A 153 9.48 3.79 -0.03
CA GLN A 153 10.92 3.75 -0.33
C GLN A 153 11.71 2.81 0.57
N LYS A 154 11.30 2.63 1.83
CA LYS A 154 11.93 1.64 2.73
C LYS A 154 11.81 0.21 2.21
N TYR A 155 10.80 -0.05 1.38
CA TYR A 155 10.51 -1.35 0.75
C TYR A 155 10.85 -1.35 -0.74
N LEU A 156 11.64 -0.37 -1.20
CA LEU A 156 12.07 -0.21 -2.60
C LEU A 156 10.90 0.01 -3.59
N LEU A 157 9.74 0.44 -3.09
CA LEU A 157 8.62 0.84 -3.92
C LEU A 157 8.63 2.35 -4.16
N HIS A 158 8.28 2.75 -5.37
CA HIS A 158 8.22 4.15 -5.78
C HIS A 158 6.84 4.49 -6.32
N LEU A 159 6.41 5.74 -6.13
CA LEU A 159 5.20 6.23 -6.77
C LEU A 159 5.45 6.58 -8.24
N ASN A 160 4.40 6.48 -9.03
CA ASN A 160 4.38 6.90 -10.41
C ASN A 160 4.01 8.39 -10.49
N GLU A 161 5.01 9.24 -10.64
CA GLU A 161 4.82 10.69 -10.69
C GLU A 161 3.94 11.14 -11.87
N LEU A 162 3.95 10.39 -12.97
CA LEU A 162 3.14 10.71 -14.16
C LEU A 162 1.63 10.47 -13.96
N LYS A 163 1.27 9.69 -12.95
CA LYS A 163 -0.12 9.38 -12.61
C LYS A 163 -0.60 10.08 -11.34
N TYR A 164 0.19 11.00 -10.82
CA TYR A 164 -0.24 11.81 -9.70
C TYR A 164 -1.36 12.76 -10.14
N TYR A 165 -2.51 12.63 -9.55
CA TYR A 165 -3.68 13.46 -9.84
C TYR A 165 -4.22 14.05 -8.53
N THR A 166 -4.57 15.33 -8.55
CA THR A 166 -5.25 16.01 -7.45
C THR A 166 -6.42 16.83 -7.95
N ALA A 167 -7.46 16.91 -7.16
CA ALA A 167 -8.65 17.71 -7.45
C ALA A 167 -9.33 18.17 -6.16
N GLU A 168 -10.17 19.19 -6.27
CA GLU A 168 -11.19 19.46 -5.27
C GLU A 168 -12.38 18.52 -5.49
N THR A 169 -13.04 18.12 -4.41
CA THR A 169 -14.25 17.28 -4.49
C THR A 169 -15.46 18.12 -4.89
N PRO A 170 -16.44 17.57 -5.58
CA PRO A 170 -16.64 16.14 -5.95
C PRO A 170 -15.83 15.71 -7.16
N VAL A 171 -15.36 14.44 -7.17
CA VAL A 171 -14.64 13.76 -8.26
C VAL A 171 -15.34 12.48 -8.69
#